data_33430c417289f1e6c79395167237c89e
#
_entry.id   33430c417289f1e6c79395167237c89e
#
_cell.length_a   1.000
_cell.length_b   1.000
_cell.length_c   1.000
_cell.angle_alpha   90.00
_cell.angle_beta   90.00
_cell.angle_gamma   90.00
#
_symmetry.space_group_name_H-M   'P 1'
#
loop_
_entity.id
_entity.type
_entity.pdbx_description
1 polymer ?
#
loop_
_entity_poly.entity_id
_entity_poly.type
_entity_poly.pdbx_seq_one_letter_code
_entity_poly.pdbx_strand_id
1 'polypeptide(L)'
;RQRQMCIRDSKDELRRQRDHISNEVYMILREMSFECNYNPNISLFAQLMKTAKVHSKKGLYKRPYFVEDVQRVPNTYKDIIIKSFVLGKYFKRHTPQGEPVALLLPNSIAAVCAFFGLSAYERIPVMLNFSVGAKNMASMCRTAEVRMVITSSTFIKTAKMESVIEVLKANGLKIVYLESLRKEIGLWSKINAYLRYKIKRVPHKDGGNKKAVILFTSGSEGAPKAVVLSHANIISNIKQMSAIETINTTDTVFNALPMFHSFGLTVGTLFPLLEGAKLFLYPSPLHYRIVAEIVYEIGATIMFGTDTFFRGYAKIAHPFDFHNVRFMFGGAEAVKPDTRNMWMERLGIRVLEAYGSTECSPVVTANNRIFNRFGSIGKLLPAIKYRIEPVEGIEKGGELVIKGPNIMMGYIMPEHPGKLVPLEDGWYHTGDVVEIDEIGFVYIKDRIKRFAKIGGEMVSLNAVHEMVCKAYEWMGAEFQYGIVAVPHESKGEQIVLVTNNNQVTQDVLHSYIKNNGMSELFLPRVILYKDKLPVFATGKADNVTLKKEVMEELGIISAAA
;
A
#
# COMPACT_ATOMS: atom_id res chain seq x y z
N ARG A 1 33.17 11.57 -43.19
CA ARG A 1 31.83 11.58 -42.56
C ARG A 1 31.21 10.18 -42.46
N GLN A 2 31.19 9.36 -43.49
CA GLN A 2 30.65 7.97 -43.42
C GLN A 2 31.39 7.07 -42.41
N ARG A 3 32.70 7.08 -42.30
CA ARG A 3 33.45 6.32 -41.28
C ARG A 3 33.16 6.77 -39.86
N GLN A 4 32.89 8.05 -39.61
CA GLN A 4 32.50 8.54 -38.30
C GLN A 4 31.06 8.12 -37.92
N MET A 5 30.14 8.05 -38.89
CA MET A 5 28.80 7.48 -38.66
C MET A 5 28.84 6.01 -38.31
N CYS A 6 29.55 5.19 -39.10
CA CYS A 6 29.68 3.75 -38.80
C CYS A 6 30.32 3.44 -37.42
N ILE A 7 31.29 4.25 -36.97
CA ILE A 7 31.91 4.10 -35.65
C ILE A 7 30.94 4.54 -34.53
N ARG A 8 30.08 5.52 -34.80
CA ARG A 8 29.07 5.99 -33.86
C ARG A 8 27.96 4.94 -33.71
N ASP A 9 27.45 4.40 -34.80
CA ASP A 9 26.43 3.36 -34.83
C ASP A 9 26.92 2.09 -34.18
N SER A 10 28.16 1.67 -34.41
CA SER A 10 28.75 0.50 -33.73
C SER A 10 28.95 0.70 -32.22
N LYS A 11 29.23 1.91 -31.76
CA LYS A 11 29.35 2.24 -30.33
C LYS A 11 27.98 2.24 -29.64
N ASP A 12 26.94 2.73 -30.30
CA ASP A 12 25.59 2.75 -29.76
C ASP A 12 24.99 1.34 -29.74
N GLU A 13 25.30 0.50 -30.70
CA GLU A 13 24.93 -0.91 -30.71
C GLU A 13 25.64 -1.70 -29.61
N LEU A 14 26.94 -1.49 -29.41
CA LEU A 14 27.70 -2.08 -28.31
C LEU A 14 27.18 -1.62 -26.93
N ARG A 15 26.73 -0.37 -26.81
CA ARG A 15 26.07 0.14 -25.60
C ARG A 15 24.75 -0.60 -25.35
N ARG A 16 23.89 -0.70 -26.34
CA ARG A 16 22.60 -1.41 -26.23
C ARG A 16 22.80 -2.87 -25.83
N GLN A 17 23.77 -3.57 -26.44
CA GLN A 17 24.10 -4.95 -26.07
C GLN A 17 24.60 -5.07 -24.64
N ARG A 18 25.45 -4.15 -24.16
CA ARG A 18 25.93 -4.12 -22.77
C ARG A 18 24.80 -3.85 -21.79
N ASP A 19 23.91 -2.92 -22.10
CA ASP A 19 22.74 -2.61 -21.26
C ASP A 19 21.79 -3.81 -21.21
N HIS A 20 21.57 -4.48 -22.32
CA HIS A 20 20.77 -5.71 -22.40
C HIS A 20 21.37 -6.84 -21.54
N ILE A 21 22.66 -7.14 -21.71
CA ILE A 21 23.36 -8.16 -20.94
C ILE A 21 23.34 -7.81 -19.44
N SER A 22 23.60 -6.56 -19.08
CA SER A 22 23.54 -6.11 -17.68
C SER A 22 22.16 -6.32 -17.07
N ASN A 23 21.11 -6.04 -17.84
CA ASN A 23 19.74 -6.27 -17.44
C ASN A 23 19.44 -7.77 -17.24
N GLU A 24 19.84 -8.63 -18.18
CA GLU A 24 19.69 -10.08 -18.09
C GLU A 24 20.37 -10.64 -16.83
N VAL A 25 21.63 -10.28 -16.61
CA VAL A 25 22.40 -10.71 -15.43
C VAL A 25 21.70 -10.25 -14.15
N TYR A 26 21.24 -9.01 -14.10
CA TYR A 26 20.50 -8.49 -12.94
C TYR A 26 19.20 -9.26 -12.69
N MET A 27 18.44 -9.57 -13.75
CA MET A 27 17.20 -10.34 -13.63
C MET A 27 17.47 -11.74 -13.06
N ILE A 28 18.52 -12.42 -13.52
CA ILE A 28 18.93 -13.73 -13.00
C ILE A 28 19.35 -13.63 -11.53
N LEU A 29 20.19 -12.68 -11.18
CA LEU A 29 20.72 -12.54 -9.82
C LEU A 29 19.60 -12.25 -8.80
N ARG A 30 18.62 -11.44 -9.13
CA ARG A 30 17.50 -11.16 -8.22
C ARG A 30 16.57 -12.37 -8.04
N GLU A 31 16.32 -13.17 -9.12
CA GLU A 31 15.58 -14.43 -9.01
C GLU A 31 16.32 -15.41 -8.08
N MET A 32 17.61 -15.62 -8.28
CA MET A 32 18.44 -16.45 -7.42
C MET A 32 18.44 -15.95 -5.96
N SER A 33 18.54 -14.63 -5.76
CA SER A 33 18.49 -14.04 -4.43
C SER A 33 17.17 -14.33 -3.73
N PHE A 34 16.05 -14.22 -4.46
CA PHE A 34 14.73 -14.56 -3.92
C PHE A 34 14.64 -16.05 -3.56
N GLU A 35 14.97 -16.93 -4.48
CA GLU A 35 14.89 -18.40 -4.28
C GLU A 35 15.73 -18.88 -3.10
N CYS A 36 16.94 -18.37 -2.95
CA CYS A 36 17.83 -18.72 -1.83
C CYS A 36 17.31 -18.26 -0.45
N ASN A 37 16.53 -17.18 -0.40
CA ASN A 37 16.11 -16.57 0.85
C ASN A 37 14.63 -16.82 1.20
N TYR A 38 13.83 -17.30 0.26
CA TYR A 38 12.41 -17.56 0.47
C TYR A 38 12.15 -18.96 1.00
N ASN A 39 11.33 -19.03 2.06
CA ASN A 39 10.82 -20.29 2.59
C ASN A 39 9.29 -20.20 2.68
N PRO A 40 8.55 -20.92 1.81
CA PRO A 40 7.10 -20.85 1.75
C PRO A 40 6.39 -21.47 2.97
N ASN A 41 7.08 -22.27 3.77
CA ASN A 41 6.47 -23.04 4.84
C ASN A 41 6.48 -22.33 6.20
N ILE A 42 7.26 -21.24 6.34
CA ILE A 42 7.46 -20.57 7.62
C ILE A 42 6.32 -19.58 7.93
N SER A 43 5.89 -19.52 9.20
CA SER A 43 4.94 -18.50 9.66
C SER A 43 5.65 -17.15 9.93
N LEU A 44 4.91 -16.03 9.90
CA LEU A 44 5.44 -14.69 10.20
C LEU A 44 6.08 -14.62 11.60
N PHE A 45 5.45 -15.26 12.60
CA PHE A 45 6.03 -15.28 13.94
C PHE A 45 7.31 -16.12 14.00
N ALA A 46 7.38 -17.23 13.28
CA ALA A 46 8.59 -18.03 13.17
C ALA A 46 9.70 -17.28 12.44
N GLN A 47 9.37 -16.50 11.41
CA GLN A 47 10.32 -15.62 10.73
C GLN A 47 10.86 -14.53 11.68
N LEU A 48 10.00 -13.90 12.49
CA LEU A 48 10.43 -12.94 13.52
C LEU A 48 11.42 -13.58 14.51
N MET A 49 11.13 -14.80 14.96
CA MET A 49 12.03 -15.55 15.85
C MET A 49 13.38 -15.88 15.19
N LYS A 50 13.36 -16.22 13.89
CA LYS A 50 14.57 -16.47 13.09
C LYS A 50 15.42 -15.20 12.99
N THR A 51 14.80 -14.08 12.63
CA THR A 51 15.45 -12.77 12.53
C THR A 51 16.05 -12.34 13.88
N ALA A 52 15.27 -12.46 14.96
CA ALA A 52 15.75 -12.18 16.30
C ALA A 52 16.96 -13.02 16.71
N LYS A 53 17.03 -14.31 16.30
CA LYS A 53 18.19 -15.18 16.57
C LYS A 53 19.43 -14.71 15.84
N VAL A 54 19.32 -14.21 14.62
CA VAL A 54 20.43 -13.70 13.82
C VAL A 54 20.98 -12.42 14.45
N HIS A 55 20.09 -11.47 14.78
CA HIS A 55 20.49 -10.12 15.25
C HIS A 55 20.72 -10.03 16.77
N SER A 56 20.37 -11.04 17.56
CA SER A 56 20.66 -11.09 19.00
C SER A 56 22.08 -11.62 19.32
N LYS A 57 22.82 -12.15 18.36
CA LYS A 57 24.21 -12.56 18.58
C LYS A 57 25.06 -11.32 18.78
N LYS A 58 25.87 -11.33 19.84
CA LYS A 58 26.88 -10.30 20.14
C LYS A 58 27.90 -10.26 18.99
N GLY A 59 27.70 -9.40 18.02
CA GLY A 59 28.63 -9.15 16.91
C GLY A 59 29.00 -7.66 16.86
N LEU A 60 29.86 -7.28 15.93
CA LEU A 60 30.45 -5.93 15.77
C LEU A 60 29.44 -4.76 15.74
N TYR A 61 28.15 -5.05 15.50
CA TYR A 61 27.07 -4.07 15.46
C TYR A 61 26.07 -4.31 16.59
N LYS A 62 26.40 -3.87 17.79
CA LYS A 62 25.48 -3.82 18.93
C LYS A 62 24.43 -2.72 18.70
N ARG A 63 23.38 -2.98 17.95
CA ARG A 63 22.16 -2.17 18.05
C ARG A 63 21.19 -2.87 19.02
N PRO A 64 20.99 -2.33 20.25
CA PRO A 64 20.11 -2.97 21.23
C PRO A 64 18.64 -2.81 20.87
N TYR A 65 18.26 -1.84 20.02
CA TYR A 65 16.87 -1.43 19.78
C TYR A 65 16.49 -1.55 18.31
N PHE A 66 15.34 -2.17 18.06
CA PHE A 66 14.84 -2.36 16.71
C PHE A 66 13.47 -1.74 16.46
N VAL A 67 12.65 -1.49 17.50
CA VAL A 67 11.34 -0.87 17.34
C VAL A 67 11.13 0.23 18.37
N GLU A 68 10.70 1.37 17.89
CA GLU A 68 10.37 2.56 18.68
C GLU A 68 9.07 3.19 18.14
N ASP A 69 8.36 3.91 18.97
CA ASP A 69 7.21 4.70 18.60
C ASP A 69 7.19 6.06 19.31
N VAL A 70 6.10 6.79 19.21
CA VAL A 70 5.94 8.13 19.82
C VAL A 70 6.16 8.18 21.33
N GLN A 71 6.11 7.04 22.03
CA GLN A 71 6.39 6.99 23.47
C GLN A 71 7.90 7.04 23.78
N ARG A 72 8.73 6.96 22.75
CA ARG A 72 10.21 6.99 22.87
C ARG A 72 10.79 5.91 23.80
N VAL A 73 10.07 4.80 23.97
CA VAL A 73 10.56 3.63 24.71
C VAL A 73 11.08 2.61 23.71
N PRO A 74 12.40 2.49 23.57
CA PRO A 74 12.98 1.58 22.59
C PRO A 74 12.78 0.12 23.00
N ASN A 75 12.45 -0.74 22.03
CA ASN A 75 12.23 -2.17 22.24
C ASN A 75 13.21 -3.01 21.44
N THR A 76 13.72 -4.06 22.07
CA THR A 76 14.50 -5.11 21.43
C THR A 76 13.58 -6.16 20.81
N TYR A 77 14.11 -7.02 19.95
CA TYR A 77 13.36 -8.21 19.49
C TYR A 77 12.85 -9.08 20.64
N LYS A 78 13.67 -9.22 21.69
CA LYS A 78 13.28 -9.94 22.92
C LYS A 78 12.01 -9.33 23.52
N ASP A 79 11.95 -8.00 23.63
CA ASP A 79 10.80 -7.31 24.24
C ASP A 79 9.54 -7.51 23.39
N ILE A 80 9.64 -7.35 22.08
CA ILE A 80 8.52 -7.59 21.15
C ILE A 80 8.01 -9.04 21.26
N ILE A 81 8.92 -10.03 21.22
CA ILE A 81 8.56 -11.44 21.28
C ILE A 81 7.91 -11.79 22.62
N ILE A 82 8.48 -11.34 23.75
CA ILE A 82 7.91 -11.61 25.07
C ILE A 82 6.53 -10.96 25.21
N LYS A 83 6.38 -9.69 24.81
CA LYS A 83 5.09 -8.99 24.82
C LYS A 83 4.06 -9.70 23.93
N SER A 84 4.47 -10.18 22.74
CA SER A 84 3.62 -10.97 21.84
C SER A 84 3.18 -12.29 22.48
N PHE A 85 4.07 -13.02 23.14
CA PHE A 85 3.69 -14.24 23.86
C PHE A 85 2.72 -13.96 25.01
N VAL A 86 2.91 -12.87 25.73
CA VAL A 86 2.03 -12.47 26.84
C VAL A 86 0.62 -12.18 26.33
N LEU A 87 0.49 -11.33 25.30
CA LEU A 87 -0.79 -11.01 24.67
C LEU A 87 -1.41 -12.23 23.99
N GLY A 88 -0.63 -12.99 23.25
CA GLY A 88 -1.09 -14.19 22.57
C GLY A 88 -1.62 -15.27 23.51
N LYS A 89 -1.06 -15.42 24.73
CA LYS A 89 -1.60 -16.32 25.76
C LYS A 89 -2.99 -15.88 26.21
N TYR A 90 -3.23 -14.58 26.32
CA TYR A 90 -4.56 -14.04 26.61
C TYR A 90 -5.53 -14.38 25.47
N PHE A 91 -5.15 -14.07 24.22
CA PHE A 91 -5.98 -14.35 23.04
C PHE A 91 -6.31 -15.84 22.94
N LYS A 92 -5.32 -16.72 23.14
CA LYS A 92 -5.52 -18.16 23.14
C LYS A 92 -6.59 -18.64 24.13
N ARG A 93 -6.72 -17.97 25.27
CA ARG A 93 -7.71 -18.34 26.31
C ARG A 93 -9.14 -17.91 25.95
N HIS A 94 -9.28 -16.87 25.12
CA HIS A 94 -10.56 -16.22 24.87
C HIS A 94 -11.07 -16.41 23.44
N THR A 95 -10.26 -17.03 22.58
CA THR A 95 -10.62 -17.28 21.18
C THR A 95 -10.13 -18.65 20.74
N PRO A 96 -10.89 -19.40 19.94
CA PRO A 96 -10.43 -20.66 19.35
C PRO A 96 -9.32 -20.42 18.33
N GLN A 97 -8.64 -21.48 17.94
CA GLN A 97 -7.61 -21.47 16.89
C GLN A 97 -8.28 -21.18 15.53
N GLY A 98 -7.64 -20.33 14.72
CA GLY A 98 -8.16 -19.91 13.41
C GLY A 98 -9.20 -18.80 13.47
N GLU A 99 -9.59 -18.33 14.67
CA GLU A 99 -10.59 -17.27 14.80
C GLU A 99 -10.03 -15.90 14.34
N PRO A 100 -10.80 -15.15 13.53
CA PRO A 100 -10.49 -13.77 13.20
C PRO A 100 -10.67 -12.85 14.42
N VAL A 101 -9.65 -12.05 14.71
CA VAL A 101 -9.65 -11.07 15.81
C VAL A 101 -9.28 -9.70 15.28
N ALA A 102 -10.14 -8.72 15.45
CA ALA A 102 -9.91 -7.39 14.93
C ALA A 102 -8.91 -6.58 15.76
N LEU A 103 -8.06 -5.84 15.05
CA LEU A 103 -7.15 -4.84 15.60
C LEU A 103 -7.61 -3.45 15.17
N LEU A 104 -8.04 -2.64 16.11
CA LEU A 104 -8.41 -1.24 15.95
C LEU A 104 -7.38 -0.38 16.71
N LEU A 105 -6.18 -0.27 16.16
CA LEU A 105 -5.03 0.34 16.80
C LEU A 105 -4.25 1.24 15.83
N PRO A 106 -3.67 2.36 16.31
CA PRO A 106 -2.74 3.14 15.51
C PRO A 106 -1.39 2.45 15.37
N ASN A 107 -0.53 2.97 14.50
CA ASN A 107 0.85 2.54 14.39
C ASN A 107 1.56 2.69 15.74
N SER A 108 1.86 1.56 16.38
CA SER A 108 2.47 1.52 17.71
C SER A 108 3.12 0.17 17.98
N ILE A 109 4.02 0.14 18.95
CA ILE A 109 4.60 -1.12 19.46
C ILE A 109 3.50 -2.07 19.96
N ALA A 110 2.45 -1.53 20.56
CA ALA A 110 1.32 -2.33 21.05
C ALA A 110 0.59 -3.03 19.89
N ALA A 111 0.39 -2.36 18.77
CA ALA A 111 -0.21 -2.94 17.56
C ALA A 111 0.67 -4.08 16.99
N VAL A 112 1.98 -3.87 16.90
CA VAL A 112 2.94 -4.90 16.47
C VAL A 112 2.91 -6.12 17.39
N CYS A 113 2.93 -5.89 18.72
CA CYS A 113 2.89 -6.98 19.70
C CYS A 113 1.55 -7.74 19.67
N ALA A 114 0.42 -7.05 19.45
CA ALA A 114 -0.89 -7.69 19.30
C ALA A 114 -0.96 -8.53 18.02
N PHE A 115 -0.50 -7.98 16.89
CA PHE A 115 -0.42 -8.69 15.61
C PHE A 115 0.38 -9.99 15.74
N PHE A 116 1.61 -9.92 16.23
CA PHE A 116 2.44 -11.10 16.42
C PHE A 116 1.94 -12.01 17.54
N GLY A 117 1.26 -11.46 18.54
CA GLY A 117 0.60 -12.25 19.58
C GLY A 117 -0.53 -13.13 19.05
N LEU A 118 -1.35 -12.60 18.13
CA LEU A 118 -2.37 -13.37 17.42
C LEU A 118 -1.71 -14.43 16.52
N SER A 119 -0.75 -14.01 15.69
CA SER A 119 -0.02 -14.89 14.79
C SER A 119 0.70 -16.03 15.51
N ALA A 120 1.31 -15.81 16.69
CA ALA A 120 2.02 -16.82 17.47
C ALA A 120 1.13 -17.98 17.93
N TYR A 121 -0.17 -17.78 18.00
CA TYR A 121 -1.13 -18.78 18.45
C TYR A 121 -2.21 -19.09 17.39
N GLU A 122 -1.92 -18.79 16.12
CA GLU A 122 -2.82 -19.07 14.97
C GLU A 122 -4.21 -18.43 15.10
N ARG A 123 -4.28 -17.22 15.60
CA ARG A 123 -5.43 -16.32 15.43
C ARG A 123 -5.16 -15.43 14.25
N ILE A 124 -6.21 -15.04 13.54
CA ILE A 124 -6.08 -14.27 12.31
C ILE A 124 -6.31 -12.78 12.64
N PRO A 125 -5.26 -11.92 12.61
CA PRO A 125 -5.46 -10.49 12.72
C PRO A 125 -6.35 -9.96 11.60
N VAL A 126 -7.38 -9.19 11.95
CA VAL A 126 -8.24 -8.44 11.03
C VAL A 126 -7.95 -6.96 11.25
N MET A 127 -7.31 -6.32 10.29
CA MET A 127 -6.87 -4.93 10.44
C MET A 127 -8.00 -3.98 10.06
N LEU A 128 -8.59 -3.32 11.07
CA LEU A 128 -9.70 -2.40 10.83
C LEU A 128 -9.22 -1.01 10.40
N ASN A 129 -9.75 -0.53 9.30
CA ASN A 129 -9.55 0.84 8.85
C ASN A 129 -10.45 1.79 9.65
N PHE A 130 -9.88 2.59 10.53
CA PHE A 130 -10.62 3.53 11.38
C PHE A 130 -11.09 4.81 10.66
N SER A 131 -10.75 4.99 9.40
CA SER A 131 -11.17 6.15 8.61
C SER A 131 -12.50 5.97 7.86
N VAL A 132 -13.06 4.75 7.83
CA VAL A 132 -14.24 4.43 7.00
C VAL A 132 -15.59 4.57 7.71
N GLY A 133 -15.62 5.03 8.95
CA GLY A 133 -16.84 5.21 9.73
C GLY A 133 -17.40 3.92 10.36
N ALA A 134 -18.28 4.08 11.35
CA ALA A 134 -18.75 2.99 12.23
C ALA A 134 -19.52 1.89 11.49
N LYS A 135 -20.42 2.25 10.57
CA LYS A 135 -21.23 1.28 9.79
C LYS A 135 -20.34 0.37 8.94
N ASN A 136 -19.36 0.95 8.24
CA ASN A 136 -18.44 0.18 7.42
C ASN A 136 -17.54 -0.72 8.28
N MET A 137 -17.06 -0.25 9.44
CA MET A 137 -16.30 -1.11 10.36
C MET A 137 -17.13 -2.29 10.89
N ALA A 138 -18.39 -2.07 11.24
CA ALA A 138 -19.30 -3.15 11.64
C ALA A 138 -19.52 -4.15 10.49
N SER A 139 -19.66 -3.66 9.25
CA SER A 139 -19.74 -4.50 8.05
C SER A 139 -18.46 -5.31 7.83
N MET A 140 -17.28 -4.70 7.97
CA MET A 140 -15.98 -5.41 7.90
C MET A 140 -15.90 -6.54 8.93
N CYS A 141 -16.29 -6.26 10.18
CA CYS A 141 -16.30 -7.28 11.24
C CYS A 141 -17.24 -8.43 10.91
N ARG A 142 -18.43 -8.15 10.36
CA ARG A 142 -19.40 -9.17 9.94
C ARG A 142 -18.86 -10.01 8.80
N THR A 143 -18.32 -9.37 7.75
CA THR A 143 -17.74 -10.06 6.58
C THR A 143 -16.63 -11.02 7.01
N ALA A 144 -15.77 -10.63 7.93
CA ALA A 144 -14.68 -11.48 8.44
C ALA A 144 -15.06 -12.36 9.63
N GLU A 145 -16.34 -12.40 10.05
CA GLU A 145 -16.84 -13.15 11.22
C GLU A 145 -16.08 -12.83 12.53
N VAL A 146 -15.69 -11.58 12.70
CA VAL A 146 -15.03 -11.12 13.93
C VAL A 146 -16.00 -11.13 15.11
N ARG A 147 -15.54 -11.64 16.24
CA ARG A 147 -16.28 -11.60 17.53
C ARG A 147 -15.61 -10.72 18.58
N MET A 148 -14.31 -10.48 18.42
CA MET A 148 -13.50 -9.71 19.37
C MET A 148 -12.73 -8.60 18.65
N VAL A 149 -12.80 -7.39 19.19
CA VAL A 149 -12.04 -6.22 18.74
C VAL A 149 -11.08 -5.80 19.85
N ILE A 150 -9.80 -5.71 19.51
CA ILE A 150 -8.73 -5.24 20.40
C ILE A 150 -8.43 -3.80 20.08
N THR A 151 -8.47 -2.94 21.07
CA THR A 151 -8.21 -1.51 20.92
C THR A 151 -7.48 -0.93 22.15
N SER A 152 -7.28 0.39 22.16
CA SER A 152 -6.71 1.16 23.26
C SER A 152 -7.70 2.24 23.69
N SER A 153 -7.94 2.38 24.99
CA SER A 153 -8.82 3.43 25.52
C SER A 153 -8.27 4.82 25.25
N THR A 154 -6.95 4.98 25.31
CA THR A 154 -6.25 6.22 24.95
C THR A 154 -6.46 6.57 23.49
N PHE A 155 -6.30 5.58 22.59
CA PHE A 155 -6.51 5.80 21.15
C PHE A 155 -7.95 6.21 20.85
N ILE A 156 -8.94 5.50 21.39
CA ILE A 156 -10.37 5.81 21.15
C ILE A 156 -10.72 7.24 21.58
N LYS A 157 -10.24 7.68 22.77
CA LYS A 157 -10.45 9.04 23.26
C LYS A 157 -9.75 10.09 22.37
N THR A 158 -8.48 9.86 22.03
CA THR A 158 -7.70 10.81 21.21
C THR A 158 -8.28 10.95 19.81
N ALA A 159 -8.74 9.85 19.22
CA ALA A 159 -9.35 9.82 17.89
C ALA A 159 -10.85 10.16 17.88
N LYS A 160 -11.46 10.43 19.06
CA LYS A 160 -12.90 10.73 19.24
C LYS A 160 -13.81 9.66 18.62
N MET A 161 -13.53 8.39 18.92
CA MET A 161 -14.19 7.24 18.31
C MET A 161 -15.11 6.48 19.29
N GLU A 162 -15.58 7.14 20.35
CA GLU A 162 -16.48 6.54 21.33
C GLU A 162 -17.78 6.02 20.68
N SER A 163 -18.36 6.80 19.78
CA SER A 163 -19.56 6.42 19.04
C SER A 163 -19.35 5.18 18.15
N VAL A 164 -18.14 5.02 17.59
CA VAL A 164 -17.76 3.83 16.82
C VAL A 164 -17.79 2.59 17.72
N ILE A 165 -17.23 2.70 18.93
CA ILE A 165 -17.21 1.60 19.90
C ILE A 165 -18.63 1.20 20.32
N GLU A 166 -19.53 2.15 20.49
CA GLU A 166 -20.94 1.88 20.80
C GLU A 166 -21.62 1.10 19.68
N VAL A 167 -21.42 1.50 18.43
CA VAL A 167 -21.95 0.78 17.24
C VAL A 167 -21.38 -0.64 17.18
N LEU A 168 -20.09 -0.82 17.41
CA LEU A 168 -19.47 -2.15 17.39
C LEU A 168 -20.03 -3.03 18.51
N LYS A 169 -20.24 -2.51 19.74
CA LYS A 169 -20.88 -3.24 20.84
C LYS A 169 -22.33 -3.59 20.52
N ALA A 170 -23.10 -2.68 19.93
CA ALA A 170 -24.48 -2.92 19.52
C ALA A 170 -24.59 -4.05 18.46
N ASN A 171 -23.53 -4.26 17.66
CA ASN A 171 -23.41 -5.38 16.74
C ASN A 171 -22.87 -6.68 17.41
N GLY A 172 -22.86 -6.77 18.74
CA GLY A 172 -22.48 -7.97 19.48
C GLY A 172 -20.97 -8.22 19.60
N LEU A 173 -20.13 -7.25 19.25
CA LEU A 173 -18.68 -7.42 19.30
C LEU A 173 -18.13 -7.20 20.70
N LYS A 174 -17.28 -8.11 21.16
CA LYS A 174 -16.55 -7.96 22.42
C LYS A 174 -15.38 -6.99 22.26
N ILE A 175 -15.43 -5.84 22.92
CA ILE A 175 -14.34 -4.85 22.89
C ILE A 175 -13.38 -5.14 24.04
N VAL A 176 -12.09 -5.25 23.73
CA VAL A 176 -11.00 -5.50 24.68
C VAL A 176 -9.98 -4.36 24.60
N TYR A 177 -9.80 -3.66 25.72
CA TYR A 177 -8.81 -2.60 25.83
C TYR A 177 -7.48 -3.15 26.32
N LEU A 178 -6.39 -2.82 25.63
CA LEU A 178 -5.04 -3.28 26.00
C LEU A 178 -4.62 -2.85 27.41
N GLU A 179 -5.10 -1.69 27.86
CA GLU A 179 -4.83 -1.17 29.21
C GLU A 179 -5.46 -2.04 30.31
N SER A 180 -6.66 -2.60 30.05
CA SER A 180 -7.29 -3.51 31.01
C SER A 180 -6.55 -4.86 31.08
N LEU A 181 -6.05 -5.35 29.95
CA LEU A 181 -5.26 -6.58 29.91
C LEU A 181 -4.02 -6.51 30.79
N ARG A 182 -3.41 -5.34 30.92
CA ARG A 182 -2.23 -5.14 31.75
C ARG A 182 -2.49 -5.48 33.23
N LYS A 183 -3.74 -5.30 33.68
CA LYS A 183 -4.18 -5.64 35.05
C LYS A 183 -4.47 -7.14 35.21
N GLU A 184 -4.98 -7.78 34.17
CA GLU A 184 -5.33 -9.21 34.16
C GLU A 184 -4.13 -10.14 33.97
N ILE A 185 -3.05 -9.62 33.35
CA ILE A 185 -1.83 -10.38 33.06
C ILE A 185 -0.98 -10.51 34.31
N GLY A 186 -1.16 -11.61 35.02
CA GLY A 186 -0.37 -11.93 36.20
C GLY A 186 1.10 -12.25 35.91
N LEU A 187 1.91 -12.24 36.98
CA LEU A 187 3.37 -12.48 36.93
C LEU A 187 3.72 -13.81 36.24
N TRP A 188 2.95 -14.87 36.49
CA TRP A 188 3.15 -16.19 35.86
C TRP A 188 3.03 -16.19 34.35
N SER A 189 2.22 -15.31 33.79
CA SER A 189 2.13 -15.18 32.33
C SER A 189 3.42 -14.58 31.74
N LYS A 190 4.01 -13.62 32.43
CA LYS A 190 5.28 -12.99 32.06
C LYS A 190 6.44 -13.98 32.18
N ILE A 191 6.51 -14.74 33.27
CA ILE A 191 7.53 -15.78 33.48
C ILE A 191 7.43 -16.86 32.40
N ASN A 192 6.23 -17.35 32.10
CA ASN A 192 6.03 -18.34 31.05
C ASN A 192 6.42 -17.82 29.66
N ALA A 193 6.10 -16.58 29.34
CA ALA A 193 6.50 -15.93 28.08
C ALA A 193 8.04 -15.83 27.98
N TYR A 194 8.69 -15.46 29.07
CA TYR A 194 10.15 -15.41 29.13
C TYR A 194 10.79 -16.81 28.95
N LEU A 195 10.27 -17.83 29.61
CA LEU A 195 10.74 -19.21 29.47
C LEU A 195 10.57 -19.72 28.03
N ARG A 196 9.43 -19.45 27.41
CA ARG A 196 9.20 -19.78 25.99
C ARG A 196 10.20 -19.13 25.06
N TYR A 197 10.50 -17.85 25.30
CA TYR A 197 11.55 -17.15 24.56
C TYR A 197 12.92 -17.81 24.75
N LYS A 198 13.28 -18.18 25.99
CA LYS A 198 14.56 -18.85 26.31
C LYS A 198 14.71 -20.21 25.64
N ILE A 199 13.66 -21.02 25.68
CA ILE A 199 13.63 -22.37 25.06
C ILE A 199 13.55 -22.26 23.53
N LYS A 200 13.36 -21.03 22.96
CA LYS A 200 13.21 -20.77 21.52
C LYS A 200 12.09 -21.63 20.89
N ARG A 201 11.10 -21.99 21.68
CA ARG A 201 9.95 -22.76 21.19
C ARG A 201 9.07 -21.88 20.33
N VAL A 202 9.10 -22.11 19.02
CA VAL A 202 8.22 -21.45 18.06
C VAL A 202 6.92 -22.23 17.99
N PRO A 203 5.79 -21.67 18.44
CA PRO A 203 4.49 -22.26 18.16
C PRO A 203 4.24 -22.19 16.66
N HIS A 204 3.70 -23.26 16.08
CA HIS A 204 3.27 -23.26 14.67
C HIS A 204 4.34 -22.76 13.68
N LYS A 205 5.52 -23.41 13.73
CA LYS A 205 6.64 -23.07 12.85
C LYS A 205 6.25 -23.21 11.37
N ASP A 206 5.60 -24.32 11.04
CA ASP A 206 5.19 -24.68 9.70
C ASP A 206 3.72 -24.28 9.49
N GLY A 207 3.52 -23.15 8.88
CA GLY A 207 2.20 -22.56 8.68
C GLY A 207 2.12 -21.54 7.56
N GLY A 208 3.10 -21.59 6.63
CA GLY A 208 3.20 -20.62 5.56
C GLY A 208 1.90 -20.43 4.76
N ASN A 209 1.21 -21.50 4.44
CA ASN A 209 -0.05 -21.47 3.69
C ASN A 209 -1.30 -21.18 4.53
N LYS A 210 -1.17 -20.97 5.85
CA LYS A 210 -2.29 -20.57 6.70
C LYS A 210 -2.58 -19.08 6.54
N LYS A 211 -3.84 -18.68 6.83
CA LYS A 211 -4.26 -17.29 6.85
C LYS A 211 -3.42 -16.51 7.87
N ALA A 212 -2.77 -15.45 7.45
CA ALA A 212 -1.91 -14.60 8.27
C ALA A 212 -2.61 -13.32 8.71
N VAL A 213 -3.39 -12.73 7.82
CA VAL A 213 -4.09 -11.47 8.06
C VAL A 213 -5.25 -11.30 7.10
N ILE A 214 -6.27 -10.58 7.54
CA ILE A 214 -7.37 -10.08 6.70
C ILE A 214 -7.25 -8.56 6.65
N LEU A 215 -7.18 -8.03 5.42
CA LEU A 215 -7.20 -6.61 5.11
C LEU A 215 -8.45 -6.28 4.29
N PHE A 216 -8.83 -5.03 4.23
CA PHE A 216 -9.99 -4.62 3.45
C PHE A 216 -9.59 -3.64 2.36
N THR A 217 -10.22 -3.80 1.20
CA THR A 217 -10.15 -2.83 0.10
C THR A 217 -11.48 -2.10 -0.01
N SER A 218 -11.43 -0.81 -0.33
CA SER A 218 -12.62 -0.07 -0.75
C SER A 218 -13.06 -0.64 -2.09
N GLY A 219 -14.10 -1.49 -2.07
CA GLY A 219 -14.72 -1.95 -3.29
C GLY A 219 -15.18 -0.77 -4.14
N SER A 220 -14.96 -0.82 -5.45
CA SER A 220 -15.42 0.22 -6.39
C SER A 220 -16.96 0.34 -6.48
N GLU A 221 -17.70 -0.54 -5.82
CA GLU A 221 -19.15 -0.69 -5.98
C GLU A 221 -19.93 -0.94 -4.68
N GLY A 222 -19.36 -0.65 -3.50
CA GLY A 222 -20.14 -0.86 -2.27
C GLY A 222 -19.31 -1.24 -1.03
N ALA A 223 -19.80 -2.24 -0.29
CA ALA A 223 -19.20 -2.69 0.95
C ALA A 223 -17.74 -3.19 0.77
N PRO A 224 -16.84 -2.94 1.74
CA PRO A 224 -15.44 -3.34 1.64
C PRO A 224 -15.28 -4.86 1.50
N LYS A 225 -14.49 -5.29 0.51
CA LYS A 225 -14.11 -6.70 0.32
C LYS A 225 -12.96 -7.06 1.24
N ALA A 226 -13.02 -8.23 1.86
CA ALA A 226 -11.94 -8.73 2.70
C ALA A 226 -10.93 -9.54 1.87
N VAL A 227 -9.68 -9.07 1.86
CA VAL A 227 -8.54 -9.74 1.21
C VAL A 227 -7.86 -10.64 2.23
N VAL A 228 -7.72 -11.92 1.93
CA VAL A 228 -7.09 -12.89 2.82
C VAL A 228 -5.67 -13.19 2.35
N LEU A 229 -4.69 -12.85 3.18
CA LEU A 229 -3.28 -13.11 2.90
C LEU A 229 -2.76 -14.25 3.79
N SER A 230 -1.97 -15.15 3.20
CA SER A 230 -1.23 -16.17 3.94
C SER A 230 0.09 -15.63 4.49
N HIS A 231 0.69 -16.36 5.43
CA HIS A 231 2.05 -16.05 5.87
C HIS A 231 3.05 -16.10 4.70
N ALA A 232 2.91 -17.07 3.82
CA ALA A 232 3.76 -17.22 2.64
C ALA A 232 3.63 -16.02 1.69
N ASN A 233 2.42 -15.49 1.47
CA ASN A 233 2.21 -14.32 0.61
C ASN A 233 3.02 -13.11 1.11
N ILE A 234 2.90 -12.80 2.40
CA ILE A 234 3.60 -11.65 2.99
C ILE A 234 5.11 -11.86 3.00
N ILE A 235 5.58 -13.05 3.42
CA ILE A 235 7.01 -13.35 3.48
C ILE A 235 7.63 -13.34 2.08
N SER A 236 6.93 -13.87 1.07
CA SER A 236 7.42 -13.81 -0.31
C SER A 236 7.60 -12.38 -0.78
N ASN A 237 6.61 -11.51 -0.53
CA ASN A 237 6.71 -10.11 -0.95
C ASN A 237 7.87 -9.38 -0.26
N ILE A 238 8.09 -9.64 1.04
CA ILE A 238 9.26 -9.13 1.77
C ILE A 238 10.56 -9.61 1.09
N LYS A 239 10.66 -10.90 0.75
CA LYS A 239 11.87 -11.46 0.13
C LYS A 239 12.06 -10.99 -1.32
N GLN A 240 10.98 -10.80 -2.06
CA GLN A 240 11.00 -10.18 -3.38
C GLN A 240 11.56 -8.75 -3.32
N MET A 241 11.10 -7.94 -2.36
CA MET A 241 11.63 -6.59 -2.16
C MET A 241 13.11 -6.61 -1.72
N SER A 242 13.50 -7.50 -0.79
CA SER A 242 14.90 -7.66 -0.36
C SER A 242 15.83 -8.06 -1.52
N ALA A 243 15.32 -8.78 -2.52
CA ALA A 243 16.10 -9.20 -3.68
C ALA A 243 16.41 -8.06 -4.66
N ILE A 244 15.62 -6.99 -4.64
CA ILE A 244 15.80 -5.84 -5.53
C ILE A 244 16.40 -4.62 -4.84
N GLU A 245 16.17 -4.45 -3.54
CA GLU A 245 16.70 -3.33 -2.76
C GLU A 245 16.98 -3.77 -1.32
N THR A 246 18.24 -3.68 -0.93
CA THR A 246 18.69 -4.19 0.37
C THR A 246 18.41 -3.20 1.48
N ILE A 247 17.67 -3.68 2.49
CA ILE A 247 17.55 -3.06 3.82
C ILE A 247 18.37 -3.91 4.80
N ASN A 248 19.10 -3.26 5.69
CA ASN A 248 19.98 -3.96 6.61
C ASN A 248 19.97 -3.34 8.03
N THR A 249 20.78 -3.89 8.92
CA THR A 249 20.86 -3.47 10.33
C THR A 249 21.35 -2.04 10.55
N THR A 250 21.93 -1.39 9.54
CA THR A 250 22.37 0.01 9.65
C THR A 250 21.24 0.97 9.34
N ASP A 251 20.15 0.47 8.74
CA ASP A 251 19.02 1.30 8.36
C ASP A 251 18.09 1.60 9.53
N THR A 252 17.53 2.79 9.48
CA THR A 252 16.41 3.23 10.31
C THR A 252 15.25 3.60 9.39
N VAL A 253 14.18 2.84 9.49
CA VAL A 253 12.96 3.06 8.70
C VAL A 253 11.97 3.86 9.52
N PHE A 254 11.52 4.99 8.97
CA PHE A 254 10.39 5.74 9.49
C PHE A 254 9.11 5.29 8.81
N ASN A 255 8.10 4.86 9.58
CA ASN A 255 6.81 4.46 9.05
C ASN A 255 5.64 5.21 9.69
N ALA A 256 4.98 6.05 8.91
CA ALA A 256 3.71 6.69 9.27
C ALA A 256 2.52 6.11 8.47
N LEU A 257 2.76 5.22 7.50
CA LEU A 257 1.68 4.60 6.74
C LEU A 257 0.88 3.66 7.64
N PRO A 258 -0.47 3.75 7.64
CA PRO A 258 -1.30 2.96 8.56
C PRO A 258 -1.14 1.45 8.37
N MET A 259 -1.00 0.71 9.47
CA MET A 259 -0.88 -0.76 9.45
C MET A 259 -2.14 -1.49 8.97
N PHE A 260 -3.28 -0.82 8.88
CA PHE A 260 -4.49 -1.41 8.28
C PHE A 260 -4.48 -1.38 6.74
N HIS A 261 -3.50 -0.74 6.12
CA HIS A 261 -3.20 -0.87 4.69
C HIS A 261 -2.02 -1.81 4.48
N SER A 262 -2.08 -2.61 3.43
CA SER A 262 -1.02 -3.57 3.09
C SER A 262 0.35 -2.91 2.92
N PHE A 263 0.40 -1.68 2.40
CA PHE A 263 1.63 -0.91 2.25
C PHE A 263 2.24 -0.56 3.62
N GLY A 264 1.44 -0.04 4.56
CA GLY A 264 1.90 0.26 5.92
C GLY A 264 2.23 -0.99 6.74
N LEU A 265 1.47 -2.08 6.56
CA LEU A 265 1.71 -3.34 7.27
C LEU A 265 2.94 -4.07 6.73
N THR A 266 2.92 -4.47 5.46
CA THR A 266 3.98 -5.31 4.90
C THR A 266 5.26 -4.52 4.68
N VAL A 267 5.20 -3.40 3.95
CA VAL A 267 6.40 -2.65 3.56
C VAL A 267 6.87 -1.74 4.68
N GLY A 268 5.94 -1.00 5.29
CA GLY A 268 6.30 -0.04 6.34
C GLY A 268 6.66 -0.68 7.68
N THR A 269 6.10 -1.85 8.02
CA THR A 269 6.26 -2.46 9.35
C THR A 269 6.96 -3.80 9.32
N LEU A 270 6.42 -4.79 8.59
CA LEU A 270 6.95 -6.16 8.63
C LEU A 270 8.28 -6.30 7.89
N PHE A 271 8.45 -5.64 6.75
CA PHE A 271 9.68 -5.70 5.97
C PHE A 271 10.90 -5.23 6.78
N PRO A 272 10.97 -4.01 7.33
CA PRO A 272 12.12 -3.62 8.14
C PRO A 272 12.31 -4.50 9.37
N LEU A 273 11.23 -4.89 10.04
CA LEU A 273 11.32 -5.72 11.24
C LEU A 273 11.85 -7.13 10.96
N LEU A 274 11.45 -7.75 9.83
CA LEU A 274 11.87 -9.10 9.48
C LEU A 274 13.22 -9.16 8.75
N GLU A 275 13.72 -8.03 8.23
CA GLU A 275 15.06 -7.90 7.64
C GLU A 275 16.12 -7.33 8.63
N GLY A 276 15.72 -6.96 9.83
CA GLY A 276 16.66 -6.55 10.89
C GLY A 276 17.00 -5.06 10.90
N ALA A 277 16.25 -4.22 10.19
CA ALA A 277 16.38 -2.78 10.27
C ALA A 277 15.70 -2.21 11.53
N LYS A 278 16.14 -1.04 11.97
CA LYS A 278 15.43 -0.29 13.02
C LYS A 278 14.14 0.30 12.43
N LEU A 279 13.05 0.19 13.18
CA LEU A 279 11.73 0.68 12.80
C LEU A 279 11.23 1.73 13.80
N PHE A 280 10.86 2.90 13.31
CA PHE A 280 10.12 3.90 14.06
C PHE A 280 8.68 4.00 13.55
N LEU A 281 7.71 3.83 14.45
CA LEU A 281 6.29 3.86 14.14
C LEU A 281 5.68 5.20 14.54
N TYR A 282 5.03 5.86 13.58
CA TYR A 282 4.32 7.12 13.81
C TYR A 282 2.84 6.98 13.42
N PRO A 283 1.90 7.52 14.21
CA PRO A 283 0.47 7.23 14.03
C PRO A 283 -0.20 7.93 12.83
N SER A 284 0.36 9.03 12.32
CA SER A 284 -0.30 9.81 11.26
C SER A 284 0.69 10.37 10.24
N PRO A 285 0.50 10.13 8.95
CA PRO A 285 1.35 10.71 7.89
C PRO A 285 1.03 12.20 7.63
N LEU A 286 -0.07 12.73 8.17
CA LEU A 286 -0.56 14.08 7.90
C LEU A 286 0.11 15.16 8.76
N HIS A 287 0.85 14.79 9.78
CA HIS A 287 1.56 15.73 10.65
C HIS A 287 2.90 16.15 10.00
N TYR A 288 2.84 16.82 8.87
CA TYR A 288 3.99 17.05 7.97
C TYR A 288 5.21 17.61 8.68
N ARG A 289 5.05 18.65 9.51
CA ARG A 289 6.15 19.27 10.25
C ARG A 289 6.77 18.31 11.27
N ILE A 290 5.94 17.65 12.06
CA ILE A 290 6.40 16.71 13.09
C ILE A 290 7.11 15.51 12.45
N VAL A 291 6.63 15.06 11.29
CA VAL A 291 7.30 13.98 10.54
C VAL A 291 8.71 14.37 10.14
N ALA A 292 8.92 15.59 9.61
CA ALA A 292 10.26 16.07 9.24
C ALA A 292 11.19 16.14 10.45
N GLU A 293 10.73 16.72 11.57
CA GLU A 293 11.47 16.81 12.83
C GLU A 293 11.87 15.42 13.36
N ILE A 294 10.95 14.44 13.36
CA ILE A 294 11.21 13.08 13.84
C ILE A 294 12.21 12.35 12.91
N VAL A 295 12.06 12.49 11.59
CA VAL A 295 12.96 11.86 10.61
C VAL A 295 14.40 12.31 10.85
N TYR A 296 14.62 13.60 11.08
CA TYR A 296 15.91 14.15 11.49
C TYR A 296 16.40 13.54 12.80
N GLU A 297 15.59 13.60 13.85
CA GLU A 297 15.96 13.19 15.21
C GLU A 297 16.36 11.72 15.30
N ILE A 298 15.63 10.82 14.61
CA ILE A 298 15.95 9.38 14.65
C ILE A 298 17.02 8.98 13.64
N GLY A 299 17.46 9.90 12.78
CA GLY A 299 18.37 9.63 11.67
C GLY A 299 17.79 8.61 10.69
N ALA A 300 16.55 8.80 10.25
CA ALA A 300 15.91 7.88 9.33
C ALA A 300 16.67 7.79 8.00
N THR A 301 16.88 6.57 7.50
CA THR A 301 17.59 6.31 6.24
C THR A 301 16.67 5.91 5.10
N ILE A 302 15.46 5.46 5.42
CA ILE A 302 14.47 4.97 4.46
C ILE A 302 13.08 5.44 4.89
N MET A 303 12.29 5.87 3.90
CA MET A 303 10.89 6.25 4.08
C MET A 303 10.01 5.61 3.02
N PHE A 304 8.77 5.36 3.41
CA PHE A 304 7.68 4.93 2.53
C PHE A 304 6.55 5.93 2.59
N GLY A 305 5.92 6.23 1.45
CA GLY A 305 4.84 7.20 1.42
C GLY A 305 4.10 7.23 0.09
N THR A 306 3.16 8.16 0.00
CA THR A 306 2.43 8.48 -1.22
C THR A 306 2.89 9.83 -1.77
N ASP A 307 2.54 10.17 -3.02
CA ASP A 307 2.82 11.49 -3.59
C ASP A 307 2.32 12.62 -2.69
N THR A 308 1.08 12.49 -2.21
CA THR A 308 0.43 13.47 -1.33
C THR A 308 1.25 13.74 -0.07
N PHE A 309 1.74 12.70 0.60
CA PHE A 309 2.53 12.86 1.83
C PHE A 309 3.91 13.44 1.52
N PHE A 310 4.57 12.95 0.49
CA PHE A 310 5.88 13.45 0.08
C PHE A 310 5.84 14.93 -0.32
N ARG A 311 4.81 15.34 -1.05
CA ARG A 311 4.59 16.75 -1.36
C ARG A 311 4.38 17.59 -0.10
N GLY A 312 3.59 17.08 0.86
CA GLY A 312 3.35 17.73 2.15
C GLY A 312 4.64 17.93 2.95
N TYR A 313 5.46 16.88 3.07
CA TYR A 313 6.75 16.96 3.77
C TYR A 313 7.70 17.95 3.07
N ALA A 314 7.89 17.84 1.76
CA ALA A 314 8.82 18.67 1.01
C ALA A 314 8.50 20.17 1.05
N LYS A 315 7.22 20.55 1.16
CA LYS A 315 6.81 21.97 1.26
C LYS A 315 7.28 22.64 2.54
N ILE A 316 7.36 21.89 3.65
CA ILE A 316 7.58 22.42 4.99
C ILE A 316 8.99 22.15 5.49
N ALA A 317 9.59 21.05 5.05
CA ALA A 317 10.88 20.58 5.53
C ALA A 317 12.03 21.52 5.19
N HIS A 318 12.96 21.65 6.14
CA HIS A 318 14.29 22.15 5.87
C HIS A 318 15.10 21.07 5.12
N PRO A 319 15.97 21.42 4.15
CA PRO A 319 16.76 20.43 3.42
C PRO A 319 17.56 19.48 4.32
N PHE A 320 17.95 19.92 5.50
CA PHE A 320 18.72 19.12 6.45
C PHE A 320 17.89 18.08 7.21
N ASP A 321 16.57 18.23 7.28
CA ASP A 321 15.71 17.30 8.03
C ASP A 321 15.80 15.86 7.51
N PHE A 322 16.05 15.70 6.20
CA PHE A 322 16.14 14.40 5.53
C PHE A 322 17.55 13.98 5.13
N HIS A 323 18.61 14.63 5.66
CA HIS A 323 19.99 14.42 5.22
C HIS A 323 20.50 12.97 5.32
N ASN A 324 19.94 12.16 6.20
CA ASN A 324 20.28 10.74 6.33
C ASN A 324 19.45 9.82 5.41
N VAL A 325 18.38 10.35 4.79
CA VAL A 325 17.51 9.55 3.94
C VAL A 325 18.22 9.24 2.62
N ARG A 326 18.53 7.98 2.41
CA ARG A 326 19.25 7.53 1.21
C ARG A 326 18.34 7.21 0.01
N PHE A 327 17.07 6.87 0.26
CA PHE A 327 16.02 6.74 -0.73
C PHE A 327 14.63 6.68 -0.09
N MET A 328 13.63 6.93 -0.92
CA MET A 328 12.22 6.85 -0.56
C MET A 328 11.47 6.04 -1.60
N PHE A 329 10.50 5.24 -1.14
CA PHE A 329 9.57 4.54 -2.04
C PHE A 329 8.20 5.19 -2.02
N GLY A 330 7.77 5.65 -3.21
CA GLY A 330 6.41 6.13 -3.47
C GLY A 330 5.54 5.03 -4.03
N GLY A 331 4.35 4.87 -3.49
CA GLY A 331 3.37 3.90 -3.96
C GLY A 331 1.95 4.29 -3.61
N ALA A 332 0.98 3.48 -4.02
CA ALA A 332 -0.45 3.69 -3.88
C ALA A 332 -1.04 4.85 -4.72
N GLU A 333 -0.25 5.80 -5.16
CA GLU A 333 -0.56 6.85 -6.14
C GLU A 333 0.68 7.10 -7.02
N ALA A 334 0.47 7.59 -8.23
CA ALA A 334 1.56 7.99 -9.12
C ALA A 334 2.33 9.16 -8.52
N VAL A 335 3.65 9.09 -8.53
CA VAL A 335 4.50 10.21 -8.08
C VAL A 335 4.57 11.26 -9.17
N LYS A 336 4.03 12.44 -8.87
CA LYS A 336 4.01 13.57 -9.83
C LYS A 336 5.42 14.07 -10.12
N PRO A 337 5.68 14.53 -11.36
CA PRO A 337 6.98 15.10 -11.73
C PRO A 337 7.45 16.22 -10.78
N ASP A 338 6.54 17.13 -10.39
CA ASP A 338 6.84 18.24 -9.47
C ASP A 338 7.30 17.74 -8.10
N THR A 339 6.60 16.73 -7.54
CA THR A 339 6.99 16.14 -6.26
C THR A 339 8.37 15.52 -6.35
N ARG A 340 8.63 14.76 -7.40
CA ARG A 340 9.92 14.12 -7.66
C ARG A 340 11.04 15.13 -7.81
N ASN A 341 10.83 16.18 -8.63
CA ASN A 341 11.80 17.24 -8.85
C ASN A 341 12.08 18.01 -7.55
N MET A 342 11.04 18.34 -6.78
CA MET A 342 11.20 19.00 -5.49
C MET A 342 12.09 18.21 -4.52
N TRP A 343 11.90 16.87 -4.42
CA TRP A 343 12.74 16.02 -3.59
C TRP A 343 14.17 15.91 -4.10
N MET A 344 14.36 15.82 -5.43
CA MET A 344 15.68 15.71 -6.02
C MET A 344 16.47 17.04 -5.96
N GLU A 345 15.83 18.15 -6.31
CA GLU A 345 16.50 19.46 -6.44
C GLU A 345 16.75 20.12 -5.08
N ARG A 346 15.77 20.07 -4.17
CA ARG A 346 15.90 20.73 -2.86
C ARG A 346 16.57 19.86 -1.80
N LEU A 347 16.36 18.56 -1.85
CA LEU A 347 16.72 17.65 -0.77
C LEU A 347 17.75 16.59 -1.20
N GLY A 348 18.08 16.50 -2.49
CA GLY A 348 19.03 15.52 -3.03
C GLY A 348 18.57 14.07 -2.94
N ILE A 349 17.27 13.82 -2.71
CA ILE A 349 16.72 12.50 -2.45
C ILE A 349 15.93 11.99 -3.65
N ARG A 350 16.23 10.76 -4.05
CA ARG A 350 15.51 10.07 -5.12
C ARG A 350 14.27 9.39 -4.58
N VAL A 351 13.12 9.71 -5.17
CA VAL A 351 11.87 8.97 -4.95
C VAL A 351 11.78 7.84 -5.98
N LEU A 352 11.70 6.61 -5.50
CA LEU A 352 11.56 5.39 -6.29
C LEU A 352 10.09 5.00 -6.34
N GLU A 353 9.54 4.84 -7.54
CA GLU A 353 8.14 4.47 -7.71
C GLU A 353 7.95 2.95 -7.63
N ALA A 354 6.92 2.51 -6.91
CA ALA A 354 6.50 1.14 -6.80
C ALA A 354 4.98 1.03 -6.98
N TYR A 355 4.53 -0.08 -7.53
CA TYR A 355 3.12 -0.37 -7.74
C TYR A 355 2.73 -1.67 -7.06
N GLY A 356 1.49 -1.69 -6.61
CA GLY A 356 0.89 -2.87 -6.02
C GLY A 356 -0.53 -2.65 -5.54
N SER A 357 -1.11 -3.71 -5.03
CA SER A 357 -2.45 -3.75 -4.45
C SER A 357 -2.48 -4.59 -3.18
N THR A 358 -3.53 -4.49 -2.39
CA THR A 358 -3.70 -5.30 -1.18
C THR A 358 -3.67 -6.80 -1.50
N GLU A 359 -4.21 -7.17 -2.64
CA GLU A 359 -4.29 -8.53 -3.17
C GLU A 359 -2.91 -9.13 -3.49
N CYS A 360 -1.88 -8.29 -3.59
CA CYS A 360 -0.51 -8.67 -3.95
C CYS A 360 0.49 -8.57 -2.79
N SER A 361 0.08 -8.28 -1.58
CA SER A 361 0.84 -8.30 -0.31
C SER A 361 1.91 -7.20 -0.05
N PRO A 362 1.99 -5.99 -0.61
CA PRO A 362 1.25 -5.44 -1.72
C PRO A 362 2.02 -5.32 -3.02
N VAL A 363 3.37 -5.39 -3.04
CA VAL A 363 4.22 -4.90 -4.15
C VAL A 363 4.26 -5.90 -5.31
N VAL A 364 4.03 -5.39 -6.51
CA VAL A 364 4.08 -6.15 -7.78
C VAL A 364 5.29 -5.73 -8.60
N THR A 365 5.50 -4.40 -8.72
CA THR A 365 6.64 -3.83 -9.44
C THR A 365 7.29 -2.75 -8.61
N ALA A 366 8.58 -2.54 -8.81
CA ALA A 366 9.28 -1.41 -8.21
C ALA A 366 10.50 -0.97 -9.05
N ASN A 367 10.76 0.32 -9.05
CA ASN A 367 12.07 0.87 -9.36
C ASN A 367 13.03 0.60 -8.20
N ASN A 368 14.33 0.62 -8.47
CA ASN A 368 15.36 0.57 -7.43
C ASN A 368 16.50 1.56 -7.76
N ARG A 369 17.51 1.64 -6.92
CA ARG A 369 18.61 2.61 -7.11
C ARG A 369 19.45 2.34 -8.35
N ILE A 370 19.52 1.10 -8.82
CA ILE A 370 20.31 0.69 -10.00
C ILE A 370 19.47 0.84 -11.27
N PHE A 371 18.26 0.33 -11.26
CA PHE A 371 17.32 0.35 -12.39
C PHE A 371 16.11 1.21 -12.03
N ASN A 372 16.15 2.46 -12.43
CA ASN A 372 15.09 3.44 -12.21
C ASN A 372 14.78 4.17 -13.52
N ARG A 373 13.50 4.20 -13.87
CA ARG A 373 13.01 4.92 -15.05
C ARG A 373 11.80 5.77 -14.66
N PHE A 374 11.92 7.06 -14.86
CA PHE A 374 10.87 8.02 -14.55
C PHE A 374 9.61 7.76 -15.36
N GLY A 375 8.44 7.87 -14.72
CA GLY A 375 7.15 7.59 -15.33
C GLY A 375 6.81 6.10 -15.42
N SER A 376 7.77 5.20 -15.08
CA SER A 376 7.49 3.78 -14.91
C SER A 376 7.28 3.42 -13.45
N ILE A 377 6.49 2.39 -13.22
CA ILE A 377 6.32 1.76 -11.90
C ILE A 377 7.41 0.71 -11.60
N GLY A 378 8.50 0.72 -12.38
CA GLY A 378 9.61 -0.20 -12.25
C GLY A 378 9.39 -1.54 -12.96
N LYS A 379 10.14 -2.57 -12.54
CA LYS A 379 10.06 -3.92 -13.10
C LYS A 379 9.29 -4.84 -12.16
N LEU A 380 8.68 -5.89 -12.73
CA LEU A 380 8.04 -6.95 -11.95
C LEU A 380 9.00 -7.54 -10.91
N LEU A 381 8.51 -7.80 -9.71
CA LEU A 381 9.30 -8.46 -8.67
C LEU A 381 9.61 -9.92 -9.02
N PRO A 382 10.66 -10.52 -8.41
CA PRO A 382 11.02 -11.94 -8.64
C PRO A 382 9.84 -12.89 -8.42
N ALA A 383 9.85 -14.00 -9.17
CA ALA A 383 8.85 -15.06 -9.12
C ALA A 383 7.40 -14.64 -9.45
N ILE A 384 7.19 -13.46 -10.02
CA ILE A 384 5.90 -13.05 -10.57
C ILE A 384 5.83 -13.44 -12.04
N LYS A 385 4.86 -14.28 -12.38
CA LYS A 385 4.48 -14.58 -13.77
C LYS A 385 3.41 -13.58 -14.19
N TYR A 386 3.44 -13.15 -15.44
CA TYR A 386 2.47 -12.21 -15.97
C TYR A 386 2.03 -12.56 -17.38
N ARG A 387 0.90 -12.04 -17.76
CA ARG A 387 0.40 -11.96 -19.13
C ARG A 387 -0.31 -10.61 -19.31
N ILE A 388 -0.27 -10.10 -20.52
CA ILE A 388 -0.98 -8.89 -20.91
C ILE A 388 -2.17 -9.33 -21.73
N GLU A 389 -3.37 -9.11 -21.21
CA GLU A 389 -4.61 -9.44 -21.91
C GLU A 389 -5.11 -8.23 -22.70
N PRO A 390 -5.45 -8.41 -23.99
CA PRO A 390 -5.98 -7.32 -24.81
C PRO A 390 -7.24 -6.72 -24.19
N VAL A 391 -7.34 -5.41 -24.23
CA VAL A 391 -8.53 -4.66 -23.80
C VAL A 391 -9.12 -3.95 -25.02
N GLU A 392 -10.43 -4.09 -25.26
CA GLU A 392 -11.13 -3.46 -26.38
C GLU A 392 -10.84 -1.95 -26.41
N GLY A 393 -10.48 -1.42 -27.57
CA GLY A 393 -10.20 0.01 -27.75
C GLY A 393 -8.79 0.47 -27.31
N ILE A 394 -7.91 -0.46 -26.93
CA ILE A 394 -6.51 -0.16 -26.56
C ILE A 394 -5.58 -0.81 -27.58
N GLU A 395 -4.89 0.03 -28.37
CA GLU A 395 -3.98 -0.45 -29.41
C GLU A 395 -2.65 -0.98 -28.87
N LYS A 396 -2.15 -0.38 -27.78
CA LYS A 396 -0.86 -0.75 -27.17
C LYS A 396 -1.00 -1.06 -25.69
N GLY A 397 -0.50 -2.23 -25.28
CA GLY A 397 -0.62 -2.73 -23.92
C GLY A 397 -1.89 -3.54 -23.70
N GLY A 398 -2.30 -3.69 -22.45
CA GLY A 398 -3.48 -4.45 -22.05
C GLY A 398 -3.57 -4.62 -20.55
N GLU A 399 -4.55 -5.39 -20.08
CA GLU A 399 -4.71 -5.70 -18.67
C GLU A 399 -3.53 -6.52 -18.17
N LEU A 400 -2.93 -6.07 -17.07
CA LEU A 400 -1.90 -6.84 -16.37
C LEU A 400 -2.57 -7.94 -15.54
N VAL A 401 -2.37 -9.19 -15.94
CA VAL A 401 -2.82 -10.38 -15.19
C VAL A 401 -1.60 -11.09 -14.62
N ILE A 402 -1.59 -11.35 -13.32
CA ILE A 402 -0.40 -11.82 -12.61
C ILE A 402 -0.67 -13.05 -11.75
N LYS A 403 0.39 -13.84 -11.57
CA LYS A 403 0.43 -15.00 -10.68
C LYS A 403 1.79 -15.06 -9.99
N GLY A 404 1.79 -15.26 -8.67
CA GLY A 404 3.04 -15.29 -7.91
C GLY A 404 2.82 -15.70 -6.46
N PRO A 405 3.90 -15.95 -5.71
CA PRO A 405 3.81 -16.39 -4.32
C PRO A 405 3.28 -15.31 -3.37
N ASN A 406 3.31 -14.05 -3.78
CA ASN A 406 2.79 -12.90 -3.03
C ASN A 406 1.29 -12.61 -3.28
N ILE A 407 0.65 -13.33 -4.21
CA ILE A 407 -0.76 -13.12 -4.53
C ILE A 407 -1.65 -13.76 -3.45
N MET A 408 -2.72 -13.06 -3.08
CA MET A 408 -3.65 -13.45 -2.01
C MET A 408 -4.22 -14.86 -2.15
N MET A 409 -4.75 -15.37 -1.06
CA MET A 409 -5.51 -16.62 -1.07
C MET A 409 -6.88 -16.47 -1.74
N GLY A 410 -7.45 -15.29 -1.72
CA GLY A 410 -8.77 -14.96 -2.26
C GLY A 410 -9.48 -13.90 -1.44
N TYR A 411 -10.75 -13.67 -1.76
CA TYR A 411 -11.64 -12.74 -1.08
C TYR A 411 -12.61 -13.44 -0.13
N ILE A 412 -13.03 -12.71 0.91
CA ILE A 412 -14.29 -12.99 1.61
C ILE A 412 -15.23 -11.83 1.25
N MET A 413 -16.37 -12.19 0.66
CA MET A 413 -17.36 -11.22 0.17
C MET A 413 -18.39 -10.93 1.26
N PRO A 414 -18.93 -9.70 1.33
CA PRO A 414 -19.97 -9.34 2.31
C PRO A 414 -21.21 -10.20 2.24
N GLU A 415 -21.55 -10.71 1.03
CA GLU A 415 -22.72 -11.58 0.77
C GLU A 415 -22.52 -13.00 1.34
N HIS A 416 -21.26 -13.41 1.53
CA HIS A 416 -20.88 -14.73 2.04
C HIS A 416 -19.84 -14.61 3.15
N PRO A 417 -20.21 -14.09 4.33
CA PRO A 417 -19.28 -13.89 5.44
C PRO A 417 -18.51 -15.17 5.79
N GLY A 418 -17.23 -15.03 6.11
CA GLY A 418 -16.33 -16.14 6.49
C GLY A 418 -15.90 -17.05 5.34
N LYS A 419 -16.64 -17.06 4.21
CA LYS A 419 -16.36 -17.97 3.10
C LYS A 419 -15.30 -17.40 2.17
N LEU A 420 -14.15 -18.08 2.10
CA LEU A 420 -13.07 -17.71 1.18
C LEU A 420 -13.44 -18.11 -0.25
N VAL A 421 -13.37 -17.15 -1.16
CA VAL A 421 -13.48 -17.36 -2.62
C VAL A 421 -12.07 -17.26 -3.19
N PRO A 422 -11.44 -18.37 -3.58
CA PRO A 422 -10.08 -18.37 -4.14
C PRO A 422 -10.06 -17.75 -5.54
N LEU A 423 -8.86 -17.41 -6.01
CA LEU A 423 -8.65 -16.99 -7.40
C LEU A 423 -8.74 -18.17 -8.36
N GLU A 424 -9.26 -17.93 -9.54
CA GLU A 424 -9.31 -18.91 -10.62
C GLU A 424 -7.89 -19.22 -11.11
N ASP A 425 -7.50 -20.48 -11.03
CA ASP A 425 -6.15 -20.98 -11.36
C ASP A 425 -5.00 -20.17 -10.72
N GLY A 426 -5.28 -19.39 -9.68
CA GLY A 426 -4.32 -18.55 -8.99
C GLY A 426 -3.84 -17.32 -9.79
N TRP A 427 -4.54 -16.95 -10.86
CA TRP A 427 -4.31 -15.71 -11.59
C TRP A 427 -5.14 -14.57 -11.01
N TYR A 428 -4.49 -13.42 -10.85
CA TYR A 428 -5.12 -12.20 -10.36
C TYR A 428 -5.21 -11.16 -11.49
N HIS A 429 -6.42 -10.77 -11.81
CA HIS A 429 -6.74 -9.70 -12.72
C HIS A 429 -6.61 -8.37 -11.97
N THR A 430 -5.61 -7.56 -12.34
CA THR A 430 -5.35 -6.31 -11.62
C THR A 430 -6.38 -5.22 -11.93
N GLY A 431 -7.00 -5.31 -13.09
CA GLY A 431 -7.85 -4.26 -13.65
C GLY A 431 -7.07 -3.03 -14.11
N ASP A 432 -5.74 -3.09 -14.08
CA ASP A 432 -4.88 -2.00 -14.52
C ASP A 432 -4.30 -2.31 -15.92
N VAL A 433 -4.42 -1.36 -16.82
CA VAL A 433 -3.89 -1.42 -18.19
C VAL A 433 -2.46 -0.93 -18.19
N VAL A 434 -1.54 -1.75 -18.68
CA VAL A 434 -0.12 -1.45 -18.68
C VAL A 434 0.52 -1.65 -20.06
N GLU A 435 1.66 -1.00 -20.25
CA GLU A 435 2.61 -1.27 -21.31
C GLU A 435 3.94 -1.68 -20.67
N ILE A 436 4.64 -2.67 -21.25
CA ILE A 436 5.95 -3.12 -20.79
C ILE A 436 6.94 -2.87 -21.93
N ASP A 437 8.03 -2.17 -21.62
CA ASP A 437 9.06 -1.89 -22.62
C ASP A 437 10.02 -3.10 -22.83
N GLU A 438 10.90 -2.99 -23.83
CA GLU A 438 11.84 -4.02 -24.25
C GLU A 438 12.79 -4.51 -23.14
N ILE A 439 13.05 -3.68 -22.13
CA ILE A 439 13.92 -4.02 -21.00
C ILE A 439 13.15 -4.30 -19.70
N GLY A 440 11.81 -4.40 -19.81
CA GLY A 440 10.92 -4.88 -18.75
C GLY A 440 10.43 -3.83 -17.75
N PHE A 441 10.53 -2.53 -18.06
CA PHE A 441 9.86 -1.50 -17.25
C PHE A 441 8.37 -1.44 -17.59
N VAL A 442 7.55 -1.34 -16.56
CA VAL A 442 6.10 -1.32 -16.64
C VAL A 442 5.58 0.11 -16.50
N TYR A 443 4.66 0.49 -17.38
CA TYR A 443 4.00 1.80 -17.40
C TYR A 443 2.49 1.61 -17.26
N ILE A 444 1.89 2.22 -16.24
CA ILE A 444 0.43 2.24 -16.10
C ILE A 444 -0.13 3.23 -17.12
N LYS A 445 -1.08 2.76 -17.93
CA LYS A 445 -1.82 3.60 -18.87
C LYS A 445 -3.14 4.06 -18.28
N ASP A 446 -3.92 3.12 -17.73
CA ASP A 446 -5.21 3.42 -17.08
C ASP A 446 -5.72 2.22 -16.26
N ARG A 447 -6.91 2.37 -15.68
CA ARG A 447 -7.70 1.28 -15.10
C ARG A 447 -8.87 0.94 -15.99
N ILE A 448 -9.18 -0.34 -16.19
CA ILE A 448 -10.34 -0.79 -16.99
C ILE A 448 -11.63 -0.12 -16.53
N LYS A 449 -11.83 0.04 -15.23
CA LYS A 449 -13.00 0.75 -14.64
C LYS A 449 -12.95 2.29 -14.79
N ARG A 450 -11.89 2.85 -15.35
CA ARG A 450 -11.72 4.29 -15.63
C ARG A 450 -11.84 4.64 -17.10
N PHE A 451 -12.36 3.74 -17.91
CA PHE A 451 -12.78 4.07 -19.27
C PHE A 451 -14.26 4.43 -19.28
N ALA A 452 -14.60 5.45 -20.05
CA ALA A 452 -15.98 5.76 -20.41
C ALA A 452 -16.29 5.14 -21.78
N LYS A 453 -17.42 4.44 -21.92
CA LYS A 453 -17.88 3.92 -23.22
C LYS A 453 -18.81 4.94 -23.85
N ILE A 454 -18.29 5.75 -24.76
CA ILE A 454 -18.99 6.86 -25.40
C ILE A 454 -19.24 6.55 -26.87
N GLY A 455 -20.50 6.32 -27.25
CA GLY A 455 -20.85 6.01 -28.65
C GLY A 455 -20.21 4.73 -29.18
N GLY A 456 -19.86 3.79 -28.29
CA GLY A 456 -19.17 2.54 -28.64
C GLY A 456 -17.65 2.58 -28.53
N GLU A 457 -17.06 3.77 -28.39
CA GLU A 457 -15.60 3.94 -28.22
C GLU A 457 -15.19 4.05 -26.74
N MET A 458 -14.05 3.46 -26.40
CA MET A 458 -13.49 3.50 -25.05
C MET A 458 -12.62 4.75 -24.87
N VAL A 459 -13.00 5.63 -23.95
CA VAL A 459 -12.29 6.88 -23.65
C VAL A 459 -11.64 6.78 -22.28
N SER A 460 -10.32 6.89 -22.23
CA SER A 460 -9.57 6.89 -20.97
C SER A 460 -9.84 8.17 -20.18
N LEU A 461 -10.37 8.03 -18.96
CA LEU A 461 -10.57 9.16 -18.05
C LEU A 461 -9.24 9.72 -17.52
N ASN A 462 -8.16 8.92 -17.52
CA ASN A 462 -6.83 9.42 -17.20
C ASN A 462 -6.27 10.30 -18.31
N ALA A 463 -6.48 9.94 -19.58
CA ALA A 463 -6.09 10.79 -20.70
C ALA A 463 -6.84 12.13 -20.68
N VAL A 464 -8.12 12.11 -20.32
CA VAL A 464 -8.92 13.33 -20.08
C VAL A 464 -8.36 14.12 -18.89
N HIS A 465 -7.96 13.45 -17.81
CA HIS A 465 -7.34 14.10 -16.66
C HIS A 465 -6.03 14.79 -17.04
N GLU A 466 -5.15 14.12 -17.79
CA GLU A 466 -3.89 14.72 -18.27
C GLU A 466 -4.15 15.92 -19.19
N MET A 467 -5.14 15.81 -20.07
CA MET A 467 -5.56 16.90 -20.95
C MET A 467 -6.01 18.13 -20.15
N VAL A 468 -6.88 17.96 -19.15
CA VAL A 468 -7.33 19.04 -18.27
C VAL A 468 -6.16 19.64 -17.48
N CYS A 469 -5.27 18.79 -16.93
CA CYS A 469 -4.08 19.23 -16.21
C CYS A 469 -3.20 20.14 -17.07
N LYS A 470 -2.93 19.76 -18.31
CA LYS A 470 -2.10 20.54 -19.24
C LYS A 470 -2.80 21.82 -19.73
N ALA A 471 -4.10 21.75 -20.01
CA ALA A 471 -4.88 22.91 -20.46
C ALA A 471 -4.93 24.02 -19.39
N TYR A 472 -4.83 23.66 -18.11
CA TYR A 472 -4.92 24.56 -16.95
C TYR A 472 -3.68 24.53 -16.06
N GLU A 473 -2.51 24.18 -16.59
CA GLU A 473 -1.24 24.13 -15.86
C GLU A 473 -0.88 25.45 -15.16
N TRP A 474 -1.32 26.57 -15.72
CA TRP A 474 -1.14 27.91 -15.19
C TRP A 474 -1.90 28.22 -13.90
N MET A 475 -2.93 27.43 -13.54
CA MET A 475 -3.72 27.61 -12.30
C MET A 475 -3.00 27.16 -11.03
N GLY A 476 -1.90 26.41 -11.15
CA GLY A 476 -1.06 26.02 -10.02
C GLY A 476 -1.69 24.98 -9.07
N ALA A 477 -1.18 24.94 -7.85
CA ALA A 477 -1.46 23.85 -6.89
C ALA A 477 -2.83 23.92 -6.20
N GLU A 478 -3.53 25.04 -6.25
CA GLU A 478 -4.86 25.20 -5.66
C GLU A 478 -5.99 24.70 -6.57
N PHE A 479 -5.68 24.47 -7.85
CA PHE A 479 -6.62 23.91 -8.80
C PHE A 479 -6.93 22.45 -8.48
N GLN A 480 -8.16 22.19 -8.06
CA GLN A 480 -8.68 20.86 -7.79
C GLN A 480 -9.77 20.50 -8.80
N TYR A 481 -9.70 19.31 -9.33
CA TYR A 481 -10.72 18.79 -10.23
C TYR A 481 -10.78 17.26 -10.18
N GLY A 482 -11.94 16.72 -10.53
CA GLY A 482 -12.19 15.29 -10.69
C GLY A 482 -12.93 15.02 -11.99
N ILE A 483 -12.71 13.84 -12.56
CA ILE A 483 -13.36 13.41 -13.81
C ILE A 483 -14.06 12.10 -13.56
N VAL A 484 -15.34 12.05 -13.91
CA VAL A 484 -16.17 10.85 -13.79
C VAL A 484 -16.95 10.60 -15.07
N ALA A 485 -17.22 9.34 -15.34
CA ALA A 485 -18.14 8.93 -16.39
C ALA A 485 -19.50 8.56 -15.77
N VAL A 486 -20.57 9.12 -16.30
CA VAL A 486 -21.94 8.85 -15.85
C VAL A 486 -22.79 8.37 -17.03
N PRO A 487 -23.87 7.57 -16.80
CA PRO A 487 -24.77 7.14 -17.85
C PRO A 487 -25.34 8.31 -18.67
N HIS A 488 -25.52 8.10 -19.98
CA HIS A 488 -26.12 9.02 -20.91
C HIS A 488 -27.10 8.29 -21.82
N GLU A 489 -28.31 8.81 -21.98
CA GLU A 489 -29.42 8.12 -22.67
C GLU A 489 -29.11 7.64 -24.09
N SER A 490 -28.35 8.41 -24.88
CA SER A 490 -28.11 8.10 -26.31
C SER A 490 -26.69 7.65 -26.63
N LYS A 491 -25.71 7.83 -25.69
CA LYS A 491 -24.29 7.60 -25.98
C LYS A 491 -23.64 6.54 -25.09
N GLY A 492 -24.44 5.89 -24.24
CA GLY A 492 -23.95 4.98 -23.21
C GLY A 492 -23.45 5.74 -21.98
N GLU A 493 -22.30 6.42 -22.06
CA GLU A 493 -21.79 7.26 -20.99
C GLU A 493 -21.41 8.66 -21.51
N GLN A 494 -21.26 9.60 -20.57
CA GLN A 494 -20.68 10.94 -20.79
C GLN A 494 -19.67 11.29 -19.71
N ILE A 495 -18.70 12.11 -20.10
CA ILE A 495 -17.66 12.60 -19.18
C ILE A 495 -18.14 13.88 -18.52
N VAL A 496 -18.03 13.91 -17.19
CA VAL A 496 -18.31 15.08 -16.35
C VAL A 496 -17.01 15.50 -15.66
N LEU A 497 -16.69 16.77 -15.79
CA LEU A 497 -15.59 17.43 -15.06
C LEU A 497 -16.18 18.17 -13.86
N VAL A 498 -15.68 17.88 -12.66
CA VAL A 498 -16.04 18.59 -11.43
C VAL A 498 -14.82 19.39 -10.97
N THR A 499 -14.98 20.67 -10.67
CA THR A 499 -13.85 21.53 -10.32
C THR A 499 -14.22 22.55 -9.25
N ASN A 500 -13.22 23.04 -8.51
CA ASN A 500 -13.35 24.12 -7.54
C ASN A 500 -13.10 25.52 -8.16
N ASN A 501 -12.89 25.61 -9.47
CA ASN A 501 -12.54 26.87 -10.13
C ASN A 501 -13.50 27.17 -11.30
N ASN A 502 -14.18 28.31 -11.22
CA ASN A 502 -15.15 28.76 -12.21
C ASN A 502 -14.54 29.29 -13.52
N GLN A 503 -13.22 29.42 -13.61
CA GLN A 503 -12.53 29.77 -14.85
C GLN A 503 -12.34 28.58 -15.81
N VAL A 504 -12.73 27.39 -15.38
CA VAL A 504 -12.70 26.19 -16.22
C VAL A 504 -13.92 26.20 -17.14
N THR A 505 -13.67 26.27 -18.44
CA THR A 505 -14.73 26.36 -19.48
C THR A 505 -14.54 25.31 -20.57
N GLN A 506 -15.62 24.95 -21.22
CA GLN A 506 -15.56 24.03 -22.38
C GLN A 506 -14.76 24.61 -23.55
N ASP A 507 -14.81 25.93 -23.78
CA ASP A 507 -14.14 26.58 -24.90
C ASP A 507 -12.62 26.44 -24.79
N VAL A 508 -12.05 26.57 -23.60
CA VAL A 508 -10.61 26.39 -23.39
C VAL A 508 -10.21 24.93 -23.64
N LEU A 509 -10.99 23.98 -23.12
CA LEU A 509 -10.73 22.55 -23.33
C LEU A 509 -10.90 22.14 -24.81
N HIS A 510 -11.91 22.65 -25.47
CA HIS A 510 -12.13 22.40 -26.91
C HIS A 510 -10.98 22.97 -27.75
N SER A 511 -10.55 24.21 -27.45
CA SER A 511 -9.41 24.82 -28.13
C SER A 511 -8.11 24.03 -27.91
N TYR A 512 -7.91 23.52 -26.68
CA TYR A 512 -6.76 22.69 -26.37
C TYR A 512 -6.78 21.37 -27.16
N ILE A 513 -7.92 20.68 -27.20
CA ILE A 513 -8.13 19.43 -27.96
C ILE A 513 -7.80 19.65 -29.43
N LYS A 514 -8.37 20.70 -30.03
CA LYS A 514 -8.17 21.03 -31.45
C LYS A 514 -6.71 21.36 -31.76
N ASN A 515 -6.05 22.16 -30.94
CA ASN A 515 -4.67 22.56 -31.16
C ASN A 515 -3.66 21.40 -30.99
N ASN A 516 -4.02 20.36 -30.24
CA ASN A 516 -3.17 19.20 -30.02
C ASN A 516 -3.60 17.95 -30.80
N GLY A 517 -4.56 18.08 -31.73
CA GLY A 517 -5.02 16.98 -32.60
C GLY A 517 -5.63 15.81 -31.82
N MET A 518 -6.23 16.09 -30.66
CA MET A 518 -6.87 15.07 -29.80
C MET A 518 -8.31 14.78 -30.27
N SER A 519 -8.85 13.63 -29.85
CA SER A 519 -10.23 13.26 -30.15
C SER A 519 -11.22 14.16 -29.39
N GLU A 520 -12.28 14.56 -30.06
CA GLU A 520 -13.44 15.28 -29.49
C GLU A 520 -14.15 14.50 -28.38
N LEU A 521 -13.94 13.19 -28.30
CA LEU A 521 -14.49 12.34 -27.25
C LEU A 521 -13.86 12.62 -25.86
N PHE A 522 -12.68 13.26 -25.82
CA PHE A 522 -12.06 13.66 -24.57
C PHE A 522 -12.70 14.90 -23.93
N LEU A 523 -13.57 15.62 -24.66
CA LEU A 523 -14.21 16.83 -24.15
C LEU A 523 -15.27 16.52 -23.10
N PRO A 524 -15.12 16.93 -21.83
CA PRO A 524 -16.17 16.85 -20.85
C PRO A 524 -17.38 17.66 -21.31
N ARG A 525 -18.54 17.00 -21.42
CA ARG A 525 -19.78 17.66 -21.88
C ARG A 525 -20.48 18.44 -20.79
N VAL A 526 -20.19 18.11 -19.53
CA VAL A 526 -20.72 18.79 -18.35
C VAL A 526 -19.56 19.22 -17.46
N ILE A 527 -19.60 20.43 -16.98
CA ILE A 527 -18.66 20.97 -15.96
C ILE A 527 -19.49 21.38 -14.75
N LEU A 528 -19.19 20.81 -13.59
CA LEU A 528 -19.83 21.12 -12.30
C LEU A 528 -18.85 21.80 -11.38
N TYR A 529 -19.36 22.74 -10.58
CA TYR A 529 -18.55 23.50 -9.63
C TYR A 529 -18.83 23.07 -8.20
N LYS A 530 -17.78 22.72 -7.46
CA LYS A 530 -17.85 22.35 -6.04
C LYS A 530 -16.66 22.95 -5.29
N ASP A 531 -16.91 23.62 -4.19
CA ASP A 531 -15.83 24.22 -3.36
C ASP A 531 -14.83 23.19 -2.85
N LYS A 532 -15.28 21.97 -2.58
CA LYS A 532 -14.45 20.85 -2.13
C LYS A 532 -14.82 19.57 -2.86
N LEU A 533 -13.79 18.87 -3.34
CA LEU A 533 -13.97 17.54 -3.91
C LEU A 533 -13.80 16.46 -2.82
N PRO A 534 -14.54 15.35 -2.88
CA PRO A 534 -14.40 14.27 -1.93
C PRO A 534 -13.02 13.61 -2.03
N VAL A 535 -12.38 13.41 -0.87
CA VAL A 535 -11.09 12.73 -0.75
C VAL A 535 -11.12 11.71 0.37
N PHE A 536 -10.41 10.60 0.21
CA PHE A 536 -10.20 9.65 1.30
C PHE A 536 -9.29 10.23 2.38
N ALA A 537 -9.31 9.64 3.57
CA ALA A 537 -8.38 10.01 4.66
C ALA A 537 -6.88 9.86 4.29
N THR A 538 -6.59 9.14 3.21
CA THR A 538 -5.25 9.01 2.61
C THR A 538 -4.88 10.19 1.70
N GLY A 539 -5.77 11.17 1.50
CA GLY A 539 -5.59 12.27 0.56
C GLY A 539 -5.92 11.94 -0.90
N LYS A 540 -6.24 10.68 -1.22
CA LYS A 540 -6.66 10.27 -2.57
C LYS A 540 -8.04 10.81 -2.91
N ALA A 541 -8.24 11.20 -4.18
CA ALA A 541 -9.56 11.53 -4.68
C ALA A 541 -10.54 10.34 -4.54
N ASP A 542 -11.69 10.57 -3.93
CA ASP A 542 -12.77 9.60 -3.83
C ASP A 542 -13.72 9.72 -5.03
N ASN A 543 -13.31 9.10 -6.13
CA ASN A 543 -14.08 9.14 -7.37
C ASN A 543 -15.43 8.39 -7.27
N VAL A 544 -15.58 7.49 -6.30
CA VAL A 544 -16.85 6.76 -6.09
C VAL A 544 -17.89 7.69 -5.49
N THR A 545 -17.53 8.39 -4.42
CA THR A 545 -18.38 9.41 -3.83
C THR A 545 -18.64 10.54 -4.83
N LEU A 546 -17.62 10.99 -5.55
CA LEU A 546 -17.75 12.03 -6.57
C LEU A 546 -18.75 11.63 -7.67
N LYS A 547 -18.64 10.40 -8.22
CA LYS A 547 -19.56 9.88 -9.24
C LYS A 547 -20.99 9.84 -8.71
N LYS A 548 -21.20 9.39 -7.49
CA LYS A 548 -22.52 9.33 -6.85
C LYS A 548 -23.13 10.73 -6.71
N GLU A 549 -22.38 11.68 -6.18
CA GLU A 549 -22.82 13.07 -6.04
C GLU A 549 -23.17 13.72 -7.39
N VAL A 550 -22.37 13.46 -8.43
CA VAL A 550 -22.64 13.93 -9.79
C VAL A 550 -23.93 13.31 -10.36
N MET A 551 -24.13 12.02 -10.14
CA MET A 551 -25.37 11.34 -10.60
C MET A 551 -26.61 11.87 -9.88
N GLU A 552 -26.54 12.17 -8.60
CA GLU A 552 -27.61 12.80 -7.83
C GLU A 552 -27.88 14.22 -8.34
N GLU A 553 -26.85 15.03 -8.59
CA GLU A 553 -26.97 16.40 -9.08
C GLU A 553 -27.53 16.50 -10.50
N LEU A 554 -27.21 15.55 -11.36
CA LEU A 554 -27.74 15.44 -12.73
C LEU A 554 -29.11 14.75 -12.82
N GLY A 555 -29.68 14.31 -11.68
CA GLY A 555 -30.97 13.61 -11.66
C GLY A 555 -30.92 12.21 -12.29
N ILE A 556 -29.75 11.64 -12.44
CA ILE A 556 -29.55 10.28 -12.96
C ILE A 556 -29.83 9.32 -11.80
N ILE A 557 -31.05 8.83 -11.67
CA ILE A 557 -31.41 7.84 -10.65
C ILE A 557 -30.66 6.55 -10.98
N SER A 558 -29.81 6.07 -10.05
CA SER A 558 -29.20 4.75 -10.14
C SER A 558 -30.32 3.70 -10.19
N ALA A 559 -30.36 2.90 -11.24
CA ALA A 559 -31.29 1.77 -11.38
C ALA A 559 -30.92 0.58 -10.48
N ALA A 560 -30.10 0.79 -9.45
CA ALA A 560 -29.69 -0.18 -8.44
C ALA A 560 -29.97 0.42 -7.05
N ALA A 561 -31.19 0.21 -6.56
CA ALA A 561 -31.54 0.25 -5.15
C ALA A 561 -31.47 -1.17 -4.58
#